data_a0151d9c502c8a3ed0dec956cc4541f8
#
_entry.id   a0151d9c502c8a3ed0dec956cc4541f8
#
_cell.length_a   1.000
_cell.length_b   1.000
_cell.length_c   1.000
_cell.angle_alpha   90.00
_cell.angle_beta   90.00
_cell.angle_gamma   90.00
#
_symmetry.space_group_name_H-M   'P 1'
#
loop_
_entity.id
_entity.type
_entity.pdbx_description
1 polymer ?
#
loop_
_entity_poly.entity_id
_entity_poly.type
_entity_poly.pdbx_seq_one_letter_code
_entity_poly.pdbx_strand_id
1 'polypeptide(L)'
;MGVFGRSWELTKLTFSIMKREKELFIFPVLSIIFSVIFIAVILFPTIIIFLFRGETVVWGIIEYLLIFITYFGLAFIAVFFNVCIVYTAATTFSKKGARFWNTIRFAFSKIHLIFLWSLVSATVGLIFRIIENFAKKIKGVGGIVISIINAIFGLAWSIITIFVVPGMVYHNLGPFAAIK
;
A
#
# COMPACT_ATOMS: atom_id res chain seq x y z
N MET A 1 -10.25 15.95 31.59
CA MET A 1 -9.62 16.09 30.27
C MET A 1 -10.50 15.39 29.25
N GLY A 2 -10.99 16.11 28.22
CA GLY A 2 -11.87 15.55 27.19
C GLY A 2 -11.13 14.57 26.28
N VAL A 3 -11.88 13.75 25.53
CA VAL A 3 -11.37 12.74 24.59
C VAL A 3 -10.32 13.35 23.62
N PHE A 4 -10.54 14.57 23.17
CA PHE A 4 -9.61 15.35 22.34
C PHE A 4 -8.26 15.63 23.00
N GLY A 5 -8.23 15.95 24.29
CA GLY A 5 -6.99 16.20 25.02
C GLY A 5 -6.11 14.96 25.13
N ARG A 6 -6.71 13.80 25.39
CA ARG A 6 -5.99 12.52 25.44
C ARG A 6 -5.45 12.10 24.06
N SER A 7 -6.25 12.29 23.01
CA SER A 7 -5.79 12.00 21.64
C SER A 7 -4.62 12.87 21.24
N TRP A 8 -4.63 14.16 21.65
CA TRP A 8 -3.54 15.08 21.35
C TRP A 8 -2.26 14.74 22.12
N GLU A 9 -2.37 14.35 23.40
CA GLU A 9 -1.22 13.88 24.18
C GLU A 9 -0.63 12.59 23.60
N LEU A 10 -1.48 11.62 23.22
CA LEU A 10 -1.03 10.39 22.53
C LEU A 10 -0.32 10.71 21.22
N THR A 11 -0.84 11.65 20.44
CA THR A 11 -0.21 12.08 19.18
C THR A 11 1.16 12.71 19.45
N LYS A 12 1.28 13.59 20.45
CA LYS A 12 2.57 14.20 20.85
C LYS A 12 3.58 13.15 21.33
N LEU A 13 3.15 12.20 22.14
CA LEU A 13 3.99 11.09 22.62
C LEU A 13 4.47 10.24 21.45
N THR A 14 3.58 9.85 20.55
CA THR A 14 3.93 9.09 19.35
C THR A 14 4.95 9.85 18.49
N PHE A 15 4.74 11.14 18.29
CA PHE A 15 5.65 11.99 17.51
C PHE A 15 7.01 12.17 18.19
N SER A 16 7.05 12.25 19.53
CA SER A 16 8.30 12.34 20.28
C SER A 16 9.12 11.05 20.22
N ILE A 17 8.45 9.88 20.26
CA ILE A 17 9.07 8.57 20.10
C ILE A 17 9.59 8.41 18.66
N MET A 18 8.80 8.81 17.68
CA MET A 18 9.22 8.80 16.27
C MET A 18 10.46 9.66 16.03
N LYS A 19 10.56 10.87 16.62
CA LYS A 19 11.76 11.72 16.51
C LYS A 19 13.00 11.09 17.11
N ARG A 20 12.87 10.25 18.10
CA ARG A 20 13.97 9.58 18.78
C ARG A 20 14.54 8.40 17.98
N GLU A 21 13.69 7.75 17.20
CA GLU A 21 14.03 6.56 16.41
C GLU A 21 14.06 6.91 14.92
N LYS A 22 15.26 7.29 14.43
CA LYS A 22 15.47 7.64 13.02
C LYS A 22 15.06 6.54 12.05
N GLU A 23 15.14 5.28 12.47
CA GLU A 23 14.78 4.12 11.67
C GLU A 23 13.29 4.10 11.28
N LEU A 24 12.40 4.64 12.12
CA LEU A 24 10.98 4.76 11.80
C LEU A 24 10.70 5.68 10.60
N PHE A 25 11.56 6.68 10.36
CA PHE A 25 11.44 7.56 9.20
C PHE A 25 12.11 7.03 7.93
N ILE A 26 13.13 6.19 8.10
CA ILE A 26 13.86 5.64 6.96
C ILE A 26 12.95 4.76 6.08
N PHE A 27 12.12 3.90 6.68
CA PHE A 27 11.28 2.96 5.93
C PHE A 27 10.19 3.64 5.07
N PRO A 28 9.43 4.65 5.54
CA PRO A 28 8.53 5.41 4.68
C PRO A 28 9.24 6.11 3.52
N VAL A 29 10.40 6.73 3.79
CA VAL A 29 11.19 7.39 2.75
C VAL A 29 11.68 6.38 1.70
N LEU A 30 12.21 5.24 2.15
CA LEU A 30 12.59 4.14 1.25
C LEU A 30 11.39 3.64 0.43
N SER A 31 10.21 3.49 1.04
CA SER A 31 8.99 3.10 0.34
C SER A 31 8.67 4.05 -0.81
N ILE A 32 8.76 5.36 -0.57
CA ILE A 32 8.52 6.38 -1.60
C ILE A 32 9.56 6.26 -2.71
N ILE A 33 10.85 6.18 -2.38
CA ILE A 33 11.94 6.08 -3.34
C ILE A 33 11.77 4.84 -4.23
N PHE A 34 11.55 3.67 -3.62
CA PHE A 34 11.34 2.42 -4.36
C PHE A 34 10.09 2.47 -5.23
N SER A 35 8.99 3.08 -4.75
CA SER A 35 7.78 3.26 -5.53
C SER A 35 8.00 4.16 -6.75
N VAL A 36 8.72 5.27 -6.59
CA VAL A 36 9.06 6.18 -7.71
C VAL A 36 9.94 5.48 -8.74
N ILE A 37 10.98 4.76 -8.29
CA ILE A 37 11.86 3.98 -9.18
C ILE A 37 11.04 2.92 -9.93
N PHE A 38 10.17 2.20 -9.22
CA PHE A 38 9.34 1.15 -9.82
C PHE A 38 8.39 1.72 -10.89
N ILE A 39 7.73 2.85 -10.59
CA ILE A 39 6.87 3.55 -11.55
C ILE A 39 7.71 3.99 -12.78
N ALA A 40 8.88 4.58 -12.57
CA ALA A 40 9.75 5.00 -13.65
C ALA A 40 10.16 3.83 -14.55
N VAL A 41 10.51 2.68 -13.97
CA VAL A 41 10.88 1.46 -14.70
C VAL A 41 9.72 0.93 -15.55
N ILE A 42 8.48 1.04 -15.07
CA ILE A 42 7.29 0.59 -15.83
C ILE A 42 6.87 1.61 -16.88
N LEU A 43 6.86 2.91 -16.53
CA LEU A 43 6.41 3.95 -17.46
C LEU A 43 7.39 4.20 -18.60
N PHE A 44 8.69 4.12 -18.36
CA PHE A 44 9.69 4.43 -19.37
C PHE A 44 9.57 3.55 -20.65
N PRO A 45 9.51 2.21 -20.56
CA PRO A 45 9.28 1.37 -21.73
C PRO A 45 7.91 1.61 -22.37
N THR A 46 6.87 1.87 -21.54
CA THR A 46 5.51 2.11 -22.03
C THR A 46 5.44 3.37 -22.89
N ILE A 47 6.09 4.46 -22.45
CA ILE A 47 6.18 5.71 -23.20
C ILE A 47 6.96 5.52 -24.50
N ILE A 48 8.07 4.80 -24.46
CA ILE A 48 8.89 4.50 -25.67
C ILE A 48 8.05 3.73 -26.69
N ILE A 49 7.36 2.67 -26.27
CA ILE A 49 6.51 1.87 -27.15
C ILE A 49 5.41 2.74 -27.77
N PHE A 50 4.78 3.60 -26.98
CA PHE A 50 3.75 4.52 -27.46
C PHE A 50 4.27 5.50 -28.50
N LEU A 51 5.46 6.07 -28.30
CA LEU A 51 6.06 7.04 -29.23
C LEU A 51 6.48 6.40 -30.56
N PHE A 52 6.95 5.15 -30.56
CA PHE A 52 7.48 4.50 -31.77
C PHE A 52 6.46 3.68 -32.55
N ARG A 53 5.37 3.21 -31.94
CA ARG A 53 4.39 2.33 -32.59
C ARG A 53 3.08 2.99 -33.02
N GLY A 54 2.80 4.22 -32.61
CA GLY A 54 1.52 4.86 -32.91
C GLY A 54 0.31 4.15 -32.25
N GLU A 55 -0.88 4.61 -32.52
CA GLU A 55 -2.12 4.15 -31.88
C GLU A 55 -2.62 2.76 -32.30
N THR A 56 -1.83 1.92 -32.90
CA THR A 56 -2.30 0.63 -33.39
C THR A 56 -2.09 -0.49 -32.39
N VAL A 57 -3.17 -1.09 -31.95
CA VAL A 57 -3.36 -2.51 -31.72
C VAL A 57 -3.13 -3.06 -30.31
N VAL A 58 -4.12 -3.87 -29.86
CA VAL A 58 -4.03 -4.87 -28.74
C VAL A 58 -3.76 -4.28 -27.35
N TRP A 59 -4.07 -3.02 -27.11
CA TRP A 59 -3.88 -2.38 -25.81
C TRP A 59 -4.81 -2.91 -24.74
N GLY A 60 -5.94 -3.53 -25.08
CA GLY A 60 -6.93 -3.96 -24.09
C GLY A 60 -6.37 -4.90 -23.01
N ILE A 61 -5.85 -6.07 -23.38
CA ILE A 61 -5.36 -7.07 -22.41
C ILE A 61 -4.01 -6.66 -21.83
N ILE A 62 -3.09 -6.17 -22.67
CA ILE A 62 -1.76 -5.73 -22.25
C ILE A 62 -1.85 -4.53 -21.30
N GLU A 63 -2.75 -3.58 -21.56
CA GLU A 63 -2.99 -2.46 -20.68
C GLU A 63 -3.45 -2.89 -19.28
N TYR A 64 -4.45 -3.77 -19.20
CA TYR A 64 -4.92 -4.29 -17.93
C TYR A 64 -3.84 -5.10 -17.20
N LEU A 65 -3.01 -5.84 -17.93
CA LEU A 65 -1.88 -6.57 -17.35
C LEU A 65 -0.82 -5.62 -16.78
N LEU A 66 -0.46 -4.57 -17.50
CA LEU A 66 0.48 -3.54 -17.03
C LEU A 66 -0.07 -2.80 -15.80
N ILE A 67 -1.35 -2.45 -15.82
CA ILE A 67 -2.03 -1.83 -14.67
C ILE A 67 -1.98 -2.79 -13.47
N PHE A 68 -2.29 -4.07 -13.67
CA PHE A 68 -2.23 -5.07 -12.60
C PHE A 68 -0.82 -5.22 -12.03
N ILE A 69 0.20 -5.34 -12.87
CA ILE A 69 1.61 -5.42 -12.46
C ILE A 69 2.01 -4.16 -11.68
N THR A 70 1.56 -2.99 -12.13
CA THR A 70 1.82 -1.72 -11.45
C THR A 70 1.20 -1.69 -10.06
N TYR A 71 -0.08 -2.04 -9.93
CA TYR A 71 -0.75 -2.12 -8.64
C TYR A 71 -0.13 -3.18 -7.73
N PHE A 72 0.22 -4.35 -8.28
CA PHE A 72 0.87 -5.40 -7.52
C PHE A 72 2.24 -4.96 -7.00
N GLY A 73 3.07 -4.39 -7.83
CA GLY A 73 4.40 -3.94 -7.42
C GLY A 73 4.34 -2.80 -6.39
N LEU A 74 3.47 -1.82 -6.59
CA LEU A 74 3.26 -0.74 -5.61
C LEU A 74 2.69 -1.25 -4.29
N ALA A 75 1.72 -2.16 -4.33
CA ALA A 75 1.18 -2.79 -3.14
C ALA A 75 2.24 -3.62 -2.42
N PHE A 76 3.07 -4.35 -3.16
CA PHE A 76 4.17 -5.13 -2.59
C PHE A 76 5.19 -4.25 -1.88
N ILE A 77 5.64 -3.17 -2.51
CA ILE A 77 6.55 -2.20 -1.91
C ILE A 77 5.92 -1.60 -0.65
N ALA A 78 4.68 -1.11 -0.74
CA ALA A 78 3.99 -0.49 0.38
C ALA A 78 3.82 -1.45 1.56
N VAL A 79 3.37 -2.69 1.32
CA VAL A 79 3.18 -3.70 2.37
C VAL A 79 4.50 -4.13 2.98
N PHE A 80 5.54 -4.32 2.17
CA PHE A 80 6.88 -4.69 2.65
C PHE A 80 7.42 -3.64 3.64
N PHE A 81 7.40 -2.37 3.26
CA PHE A 81 7.87 -1.31 4.14
C PHE A 81 6.94 -1.07 5.33
N ASN A 82 5.63 -1.29 5.18
CA ASN A 82 4.69 -1.23 6.29
C ASN A 82 5.00 -2.31 7.35
N VAL A 83 5.33 -3.53 6.93
CA VAL A 83 5.83 -4.60 7.83
C VAL A 83 7.09 -4.15 8.56
N CYS A 84 8.02 -3.49 7.86
CA CYS A 84 9.22 -2.92 8.47
C CYS A 84 8.88 -1.88 9.54
N ILE A 85 7.96 -0.96 9.25
CA ILE A 85 7.52 0.08 10.20
C ILE A 85 6.88 -0.54 11.44
N VAL A 86 5.97 -1.49 11.24
CA VAL A 86 5.27 -2.19 12.33
C VAL A 86 6.23 -2.94 13.23
N TYR A 87 7.20 -3.67 12.66
CA TYR A 87 8.22 -4.38 13.43
C TYR A 87 9.14 -3.42 14.20
N THR A 88 9.59 -2.35 13.54
CA THR A 88 10.43 -1.33 14.19
C THR A 88 9.69 -0.67 15.34
N ALA A 89 8.44 -0.26 15.14
CA ALA A 89 7.63 0.31 16.20
C ALA A 89 7.52 -0.63 17.40
N ALA A 90 7.20 -1.90 17.17
CA ALA A 90 7.05 -2.87 18.24
C ALA A 90 8.33 -3.15 19.02
N THR A 91 9.47 -3.25 18.33
CA THR A 91 10.78 -3.47 18.98
C THR A 91 11.23 -2.25 19.77
N THR A 92 10.92 -1.04 19.29
CA THR A 92 11.16 0.22 19.98
C THR A 92 10.35 0.30 21.28
N PHE A 93 9.03 0.02 21.21
CA PHE A 93 8.20 -0.01 22.41
C PHE A 93 8.61 -1.07 23.43
N SER A 94 9.19 -2.18 22.98
CA SER A 94 9.73 -3.25 23.85
C SER A 94 11.12 -2.92 24.40
N LYS A 95 11.65 -1.71 24.23
CA LYS A 95 12.98 -1.24 24.69
C LYS A 95 14.17 -2.08 24.16
N LYS A 96 13.96 -2.90 23.11
CA LYS A 96 15.01 -3.74 22.53
C LYS A 96 15.84 -3.03 21.45
N GLY A 97 15.44 -1.82 21.04
CA GLY A 97 16.06 -1.09 19.93
C GLY A 97 15.89 -1.85 18.59
N ALA A 98 15.38 -1.18 17.57
CA ALA A 98 15.31 -1.78 16.26
C ALA A 98 16.64 -1.58 15.52
N ARG A 99 17.17 -2.65 14.94
CA ARG A 99 18.30 -2.56 14.00
C ARG A 99 17.77 -2.71 12.59
N PHE A 100 18.15 -1.82 11.70
CA PHE A 100 17.73 -1.81 10.28
C PHE A 100 17.80 -3.21 9.63
N TRP A 101 18.93 -3.91 9.73
CA TRP A 101 19.10 -5.23 9.13
C TRP A 101 18.19 -6.31 9.73
N ASN A 102 17.92 -6.23 11.02
CA ASN A 102 17.01 -7.18 11.68
C ASN A 102 15.57 -6.97 11.19
N THR A 103 15.18 -5.71 10.99
CA THR A 103 13.87 -5.34 10.44
C THR A 103 13.69 -5.85 9.01
N ILE A 104 14.69 -5.61 8.16
CA ILE A 104 14.68 -6.10 6.77
C ILE A 104 14.61 -7.63 6.73
N ARG A 105 15.46 -8.31 7.52
CA ARG A 105 15.44 -9.78 7.61
C ARG A 105 14.11 -10.32 8.09
N PHE A 106 13.49 -9.65 9.05
CA PHE A 106 12.15 -10.01 9.51
C PHE A 106 11.11 -9.85 8.41
N ALA A 107 11.09 -8.73 7.67
CA ALA A 107 10.18 -8.53 6.54
C ALA A 107 10.37 -9.61 5.47
N PHE A 108 11.61 -9.98 5.14
CA PHE A 108 11.88 -11.08 4.22
C PHE A 108 11.38 -12.43 4.75
N SER A 109 11.41 -12.69 6.05
CA SER A 109 10.83 -13.92 6.61
C SER A 109 9.32 -14.01 6.44
N LYS A 110 8.64 -12.88 6.22
CA LYS A 110 7.20 -12.78 5.97
C LYS A 110 6.85 -12.55 4.50
N ILE A 111 7.81 -12.72 3.59
CA ILE A 111 7.67 -12.37 2.16
C ILE A 111 6.46 -13.06 1.52
N HIS A 112 6.15 -14.30 1.89
CA HIS A 112 5.00 -15.03 1.37
C HIS A 112 3.66 -14.40 1.76
N LEU A 113 3.54 -13.88 3.00
CA LEU A 113 2.34 -13.17 3.45
C LEU A 113 2.23 -11.81 2.77
N ILE A 114 3.36 -11.10 2.63
CA ILE A 114 3.44 -9.84 1.91
C ILE A 114 3.01 -10.03 0.46
N PHE A 115 3.51 -11.07 -0.21
CA PHE A 115 3.15 -11.40 -1.58
C PHE A 115 1.64 -11.66 -1.73
N LEU A 116 1.08 -12.53 -0.89
CA LEU A 116 -0.35 -12.86 -0.91
C LEU A 116 -1.23 -11.62 -0.68
N TRP A 117 -0.89 -10.80 0.31
CA TRP A 117 -1.65 -9.57 0.58
C TRP A 117 -1.52 -8.54 -0.55
N SER A 118 -0.35 -8.43 -1.16
CA SER A 118 -0.13 -7.56 -2.31
C SER A 118 -0.95 -8.02 -3.53
N LEU A 119 -1.07 -9.32 -3.73
CA LEU A 119 -1.90 -9.89 -4.79
C LEU A 119 -3.38 -9.56 -4.58
N VAL A 120 -3.89 -9.72 -3.36
CA VAL A 120 -5.26 -9.32 -3.00
C VAL A 120 -5.45 -7.83 -3.21
N SER A 121 -4.52 -7.00 -2.73
CA SER A 121 -4.59 -5.54 -2.86
C SER A 121 -4.55 -5.07 -4.32
N ALA A 122 -3.73 -5.70 -5.15
CA ALA A 122 -3.67 -5.41 -6.58
C ALA A 122 -4.98 -5.77 -7.29
N THR A 123 -5.56 -6.91 -6.95
CA THR A 123 -6.84 -7.36 -7.50
C THR A 123 -7.97 -6.38 -7.13
N VAL A 124 -8.03 -5.97 -5.87
CA VAL A 124 -9.00 -4.97 -5.41
C VAL A 124 -8.78 -3.62 -6.10
N GLY A 125 -7.52 -3.18 -6.22
CA GLY A 125 -7.18 -1.96 -6.93
C GLY A 125 -7.60 -1.99 -8.40
N LEU A 126 -7.42 -3.12 -9.08
CA LEU A 126 -7.88 -3.31 -10.46
C LEU A 126 -9.40 -3.25 -10.57
N ILE A 127 -10.13 -3.86 -9.64
CA ILE A 127 -11.59 -3.79 -9.57
C ILE A 127 -12.05 -2.35 -9.42
N PHE A 128 -11.46 -1.57 -8.51
CA PHE A 128 -11.78 -0.15 -8.34
C PHE A 128 -11.51 0.65 -9.61
N ARG A 129 -10.43 0.36 -10.33
CA ARG A 129 -10.12 1.01 -11.61
C ARG A 129 -11.15 0.69 -12.69
N ILE A 130 -11.59 -0.56 -12.77
CA ILE A 130 -12.64 -0.98 -13.70
C ILE A 130 -13.94 -0.25 -13.39
N ILE A 131 -14.36 -0.22 -12.12
CA ILE A 131 -15.57 0.50 -11.67
C ILE A 131 -15.47 1.99 -12.03
N GLU A 132 -14.34 2.61 -11.77
CA GLU A 132 -14.11 4.03 -12.11
C GLU A 132 -14.21 4.29 -13.63
N ASN A 133 -13.65 3.40 -14.45
CA ASN A 133 -13.74 3.51 -15.89
C ASN A 133 -15.19 3.36 -16.39
N PHE A 134 -15.98 2.48 -15.77
CA PHE A 134 -17.43 2.38 -16.05
C PHE A 134 -18.17 3.65 -15.62
N ALA A 135 -17.89 4.18 -14.43
CA ALA A 135 -18.50 5.40 -13.94
C ALA A 135 -18.29 6.59 -14.90
N LYS A 136 -17.08 6.72 -15.47
CA LYS A 136 -16.74 7.77 -16.44
C LYS A 136 -17.49 7.66 -17.76
N LYS A 137 -17.96 6.46 -18.13
CA LYS A 137 -18.76 6.23 -19.34
C LYS A 137 -20.24 6.60 -19.15
N ILE A 138 -20.71 6.63 -17.91
CA ILE A 138 -22.10 6.98 -17.56
C ILE A 138 -22.20 8.50 -17.46
N LYS A 139 -22.93 9.11 -18.39
CA LYS A 139 -23.17 10.56 -18.39
C LYS A 139 -24.17 10.96 -17.30
N GLY A 140 -23.95 12.14 -16.70
CA GLY A 140 -24.86 12.72 -15.71
C GLY A 140 -24.61 12.27 -14.27
N VAL A 141 -25.63 12.41 -13.42
CA VAL A 141 -25.55 12.20 -11.97
C VAL A 141 -25.16 10.75 -11.59
N GLY A 142 -25.55 9.77 -12.40
CA GLY A 142 -25.25 8.36 -12.15
C GLY A 142 -23.75 8.06 -12.08
N GLY A 143 -22.95 8.64 -12.97
CA GLY A 143 -21.49 8.48 -12.95
C GLY A 143 -20.84 9.06 -11.69
N ILE A 144 -21.33 10.21 -11.22
CA ILE A 144 -20.87 10.85 -9.98
C ILE A 144 -21.16 9.97 -8.76
N VAL A 145 -22.39 9.44 -8.68
CA VAL A 145 -22.79 8.56 -7.56
C VAL A 145 -21.90 7.31 -7.49
N ILE A 146 -21.65 6.66 -8.62
CA ILE A 146 -20.76 5.47 -8.67
C ILE A 146 -19.35 5.84 -8.24
N SER A 147 -18.82 6.99 -8.67
CA SER A 147 -17.49 7.45 -8.28
C SER A 147 -17.38 7.72 -6.78
N ILE A 148 -18.42 8.32 -6.16
CA ILE A 148 -18.46 8.54 -4.71
C ILE A 148 -18.50 7.21 -3.96
N ILE A 149 -19.35 6.27 -4.39
CA ILE A 149 -19.42 4.93 -3.79
C ILE A 149 -18.05 4.23 -3.90
N ASN A 150 -17.41 4.27 -5.06
CA ASN A 150 -16.09 3.70 -5.28
C ASN A 150 -15.03 4.32 -4.35
N ALA A 151 -15.08 5.65 -4.15
CA ALA A 151 -14.18 6.33 -3.22
C ALA A 151 -14.40 5.90 -1.76
N ILE A 152 -15.65 5.72 -1.32
CA ILE A 152 -15.99 5.23 0.03
C ILE A 152 -15.45 3.82 0.22
N PHE A 153 -15.64 2.91 -0.75
CA PHE A 153 -15.07 1.55 -0.68
C PHE A 153 -13.55 1.57 -0.68
N GLY A 154 -12.91 2.47 -1.44
CA GLY A 154 -11.45 2.66 -1.41
C GLY A 154 -10.93 3.11 -0.05
N LEU A 155 -11.63 4.02 0.63
CA LEU A 155 -11.31 4.43 2.00
C LEU A 155 -11.48 3.28 2.98
N ALA A 156 -12.56 2.53 2.92
CA ALA A 156 -12.78 1.35 3.75
C ALA A 156 -11.68 0.31 3.54
N TRP A 157 -11.29 0.06 2.29
CA TRP A 157 -10.18 -0.83 1.96
C TRP A 157 -8.84 -0.37 2.57
N SER A 158 -8.56 0.93 2.51
CA SER A 158 -7.35 1.51 3.10
C SER A 158 -7.30 1.28 4.62
N ILE A 159 -8.44 1.46 5.30
CA ILE A 159 -8.56 1.21 6.75
C ILE A 159 -8.31 -0.27 7.07
N ILE A 160 -8.93 -1.19 6.31
CA ILE A 160 -8.73 -2.63 6.47
C ILE A 160 -7.24 -2.98 6.33
N THR A 161 -6.58 -2.45 5.32
CA THR A 161 -5.15 -2.70 5.06
C THR A 161 -4.26 -2.27 6.23
N ILE A 162 -4.57 -1.15 6.90
CA ILE A 162 -3.82 -0.67 8.06
C ILE A 162 -3.88 -1.69 9.22
N PHE A 163 -5.02 -2.37 9.42
CA PHE A 163 -5.17 -3.34 10.50
C PHE A 163 -4.68 -4.75 10.13
N VAL A 164 -4.79 -5.14 8.87
CA VAL A 164 -4.40 -6.47 8.41
C VAL A 164 -2.90 -6.69 8.52
N VAL A 165 -2.09 -5.70 8.16
CA VAL A 165 -0.62 -5.83 8.19
C VAL A 165 -0.09 -6.16 9.59
N PRO A 166 -0.44 -5.45 10.67
CA PRO A 166 -0.08 -5.85 12.03
C PRO A 166 -0.57 -7.25 12.41
N GLY A 167 -1.81 -7.61 12.07
CA GLY A 167 -2.36 -8.94 12.32
C GLY A 167 -1.55 -10.06 11.67
N MET A 168 -1.17 -9.89 10.41
CA MET A 168 -0.31 -10.83 9.69
C MET A 168 1.08 -10.97 10.31
N VAL A 169 1.65 -9.84 10.73
CA VAL A 169 3.03 -9.79 11.28
C VAL A 169 3.11 -10.46 12.65
N TYR A 170 2.18 -10.15 13.55
CA TYR A 170 2.23 -10.61 14.95
C TYR A 170 1.64 -11.99 15.17
N HIS A 171 0.53 -12.29 14.52
CA HIS A 171 -0.17 -13.55 14.72
C HIS A 171 0.16 -14.61 13.67
N ASN A 172 1.02 -14.28 12.70
CA ASN A 172 1.39 -15.19 11.60
C ASN A 172 0.16 -15.68 10.82
N LEU A 173 -0.91 -14.87 10.78
CA LEU A 173 -2.15 -15.20 10.14
C LEU A 173 -2.05 -14.99 8.62
N GLY A 174 -2.71 -15.85 7.87
CA GLY A 174 -2.90 -15.59 6.45
C GLY A 174 -3.77 -14.34 6.22
N PRO A 175 -3.72 -13.74 5.01
CA PRO A 175 -4.42 -12.48 4.72
C PRO A 175 -5.91 -12.51 5.06
N PHE A 176 -6.60 -13.60 4.78
CA PHE A 176 -8.03 -13.77 5.05
C PHE A 176 -8.35 -14.05 6.52
N ALA A 177 -7.44 -14.67 7.27
CA ALA A 177 -7.59 -14.89 8.70
C ALA A 177 -7.35 -13.60 9.52
N ALA A 178 -6.57 -12.68 8.98
CA ALA A 178 -6.28 -11.38 9.61
C ALA A 178 -7.43 -10.35 9.45
N ILE A 179 -8.42 -10.63 8.59
CA ILE A 179 -9.62 -9.81 8.40
C ILE A 179 -10.74 -10.22 9.36
N LYS A 180 -10.71 -11.42 9.93
CA LYS A 180 -11.66 -11.92 10.94
C LYS A 180 -11.34 -11.40 12.33
#